data_b1617f65658a217b27bc5cc9a261833e
#
_entry.id   b1617f65658a217b27bc5cc9a261833e
#
_cell.length_a   1.000
_cell.length_b   1.000
_cell.length_c   1.000
_cell.angle_alpha   90.00
_cell.angle_beta   90.00
_cell.angle_gamma   90.00
#
_symmetry.space_group_name_H-M   'P 1'
#
loop_
_entity.id
_entity.type
_entity.pdbx_description
1 polymer ?
#
loop_
_entity_poly.entity_id
_entity_poly.type
_entity_poly.pdbx_seq_one_letter_code
_entity_poly.pdbx_strand_id
1 'polypeptide(L)'
;MSSRIVVIGAGLGGLAASALLAKAGHQVTVLEGQDWVGGKSRRIELDGQRLDTGPSLVTFPEVWRTVLRTYDELGPQGTPAAEIAGVTLEALPEVGRYYFRGHQANLPVEAGHPWHDAWARFEAEHGSLGPAITHLLTADPWDKGILPAIAKLLSRYGTRLTTASFLAGLDWMPEDLKDVIAIHTLNAGVGPEQTLALYASMAAVMASDGVWVPRGGVYEIAAGLEKLALEAGVDIHTSEAVVRVAPKEVTTAKDTYHCDYVVSALDGGILESLMGRPKSKPPARLSCSGVAIFGVLDEELPPEVVTHSVMMPNNPADLFDALGKRVMPSETMAFLNYYRTGVVYPNTKPVAALLLTAPPSGLSATIDDPFVVAESKRFSHLLGLKRPITEMMTHHKVLDPQYFEGFGAMGGALYGEPAPWWRSGPFHTPPYNSPRTPWLWRVGSSVHPGGGIPAVLGGVMISMRRMLSRLD
;
A
#
# COMPACT_ATOMS: atom_id res chain seq x y z
N MET A 1 24.42 -24.27 -1.39
CA MET A 1 25.37 -23.74 -0.39
C MET A 1 24.75 -22.56 0.32
N SER A 2 24.98 -22.38 1.65
CA SER A 2 24.47 -21.21 2.36
C SER A 2 25.22 -19.93 1.93
N SER A 3 24.49 -18.89 1.52
CA SER A 3 25.05 -17.58 1.17
C SER A 3 24.79 -16.58 2.30
N ARG A 4 25.67 -15.59 2.44
CA ARG A 4 25.46 -14.44 3.34
C ARG A 4 24.73 -13.34 2.58
N ILE A 5 23.57 -12.93 3.08
CA ILE A 5 22.69 -11.97 2.42
C ILE A 5 22.40 -10.81 3.36
N VAL A 6 22.63 -9.58 2.90
CA VAL A 6 22.20 -8.39 3.63
C VAL A 6 20.94 -7.83 2.98
N VAL A 7 19.89 -7.68 3.78
CA VAL A 7 18.63 -7.03 3.38
C VAL A 7 18.62 -5.61 3.92
N ILE A 8 18.39 -4.62 3.06
CA ILE A 8 18.38 -3.21 3.44
C ILE A 8 16.94 -2.70 3.50
N GLY A 9 16.52 -2.33 4.72
CA GLY A 9 15.16 -1.89 5.06
C GLY A 9 14.28 -3.02 5.58
N ALA A 10 13.74 -2.83 6.79
CA ALA A 10 12.78 -3.74 7.44
C ALA A 10 11.31 -3.36 7.18
N GLY A 11 10.99 -2.79 6.01
CA GLY A 11 9.60 -2.67 5.56
C GLY A 11 9.01 -4.05 5.20
N LEU A 12 7.72 -4.11 4.86
CA LEU A 12 7.02 -5.36 4.54
C LEU A 12 7.78 -6.20 3.49
N GLY A 13 8.35 -5.53 2.47
CA GLY A 13 9.12 -6.21 1.43
C GLY A 13 10.43 -6.82 1.92
N GLY A 14 11.15 -6.09 2.78
CA GLY A 14 12.41 -6.57 3.36
C GLY A 14 12.20 -7.70 4.36
N LEU A 15 11.21 -7.57 5.25
CA LEU A 15 10.85 -8.61 6.22
C LEU A 15 10.42 -9.90 5.53
N ALA A 16 9.53 -9.81 4.53
CA ALA A 16 9.07 -11.00 3.79
C ALA A 16 10.24 -11.65 3.02
N ALA A 17 11.10 -10.85 2.36
CA ALA A 17 12.26 -11.38 1.65
C ALA A 17 13.25 -12.06 2.59
N SER A 18 13.55 -11.44 3.74
CA SER A 18 14.48 -11.99 4.72
C SER A 18 13.98 -13.32 5.32
N ALA A 19 12.67 -13.38 5.67
CA ALA A 19 12.06 -14.59 6.17
C ALA A 19 12.17 -15.75 5.17
N LEU A 20 11.85 -15.52 3.89
CA LEU A 20 11.91 -16.55 2.85
C LEU A 20 13.35 -17.01 2.58
N LEU A 21 14.31 -16.09 2.52
CA LEU A 21 15.70 -16.41 2.26
C LEU A 21 16.32 -17.20 3.43
N ALA A 22 16.05 -16.80 4.67
CA ALA A 22 16.56 -17.52 5.84
C ALA A 22 15.91 -18.90 5.96
N LYS A 23 14.61 -19.04 5.72
CA LYS A 23 13.90 -20.31 5.69
C LYS A 23 14.46 -21.25 4.62
N ALA A 24 14.97 -20.73 3.51
CA ALA A 24 15.67 -21.49 2.46
C ALA A 24 17.13 -21.86 2.84
N GLY A 25 17.60 -21.52 4.05
CA GLY A 25 18.91 -21.94 4.58
C GLY A 25 20.05 -20.96 4.35
N HIS A 26 19.76 -19.70 3.97
CA HIS A 26 20.79 -18.66 3.86
C HIS A 26 20.97 -17.91 5.19
N GLN A 27 22.16 -17.33 5.38
CA GLN A 27 22.45 -16.43 6.51
C GLN A 27 21.99 -15.02 6.15
N VAL A 28 21.00 -14.49 6.86
CA VAL A 28 20.36 -13.22 6.51
C VAL A 28 20.50 -12.22 7.65
N THR A 29 21.01 -11.03 7.33
CA THR A 29 21.05 -9.87 8.22
C THR A 29 20.18 -8.76 7.61
N VAL A 30 19.27 -8.17 8.40
CA VAL A 30 18.44 -7.02 8.01
C VAL A 30 18.98 -5.75 8.68
N LEU A 31 19.18 -4.68 7.91
CA LEU A 31 19.62 -3.39 8.39
C LEU A 31 18.48 -2.36 8.18
N GLU A 32 17.97 -1.81 9.29
CA GLU A 32 16.89 -0.81 9.30
C GLU A 32 17.36 0.49 9.96
N GLY A 33 17.15 1.60 9.27
CA GLY A 33 17.55 2.92 9.75
C GLY A 33 16.70 3.48 10.89
N GLN A 34 15.44 3.03 10.99
CA GLN A 34 14.53 3.45 12.06
C GLN A 34 14.68 2.54 13.29
N ASP A 35 14.09 2.96 14.40
CA ASP A 35 14.03 2.17 15.64
C ASP A 35 12.86 1.17 15.67
N TRP A 36 12.12 1.03 14.57
CA TRP A 36 10.99 0.10 14.38
C TRP A 36 11.06 -0.63 13.03
N VAL A 37 10.39 -1.78 12.95
CA VAL A 37 10.17 -2.53 11.70
C VAL A 37 8.80 -2.21 11.08
N GLY A 38 8.59 -2.59 9.81
CA GLY A 38 7.35 -2.38 9.07
C GLY A 38 7.42 -1.23 8.06
N GLY A 39 8.43 -0.36 8.14
CA GLY A 39 8.59 0.78 7.24
C GLY A 39 7.42 1.76 7.32
N LYS A 40 6.68 1.95 6.20
CA LYS A 40 5.47 2.80 6.17
C LYS A 40 4.28 2.20 6.92
N SER A 41 4.25 0.89 7.16
CA SER A 41 3.28 0.25 8.05
C SER A 41 3.86 0.26 9.46
N ARG A 42 3.39 1.19 10.28
CA ARG A 42 3.90 1.44 11.62
C ARG A 42 2.76 1.51 12.62
N ARG A 43 3.01 1.08 13.86
CA ARG A 43 2.13 1.33 15.01
C ARG A 43 2.65 2.49 15.81
N ILE A 44 1.76 3.39 16.21
CA ILE A 44 2.02 4.45 17.19
C ILE A 44 1.10 4.29 18.38
N GLU A 45 1.47 4.92 19.49
CA GLU A 45 0.65 5.00 20.68
C GLU A 45 0.39 6.46 21.02
N LEU A 46 -0.86 6.80 21.26
CA LEU A 46 -1.30 8.12 21.70
C LEU A 46 -2.22 7.93 22.91
N ASP A 47 -1.88 8.53 24.03
CA ASP A 47 -2.65 8.44 25.29
C ASP A 47 -3.01 6.98 25.65
N GLY A 48 -2.04 6.07 25.53
CA GLY A 48 -2.20 4.64 25.80
C GLY A 48 -3.09 3.90 24.80
N GLN A 49 -3.49 4.53 23.68
CA GLN A 49 -4.29 3.91 22.62
C GLN A 49 -3.41 3.59 21.41
N ARG A 50 -3.62 2.42 20.79
CA ARG A 50 -2.91 1.97 19.59
C ARG A 50 -3.57 2.50 18.33
N LEU A 51 -2.75 3.00 17.42
CA LEU A 51 -3.15 3.40 16.07
C LEU A 51 -2.10 2.90 15.08
N ASP A 52 -2.55 2.29 13.98
CA ASP A 52 -1.65 1.89 12.91
C ASP A 52 -1.59 2.99 11.86
N THR A 53 -0.37 3.36 11.46
CA THR A 53 -0.13 4.32 10.38
C THR A 53 0.19 3.59 9.09
N GLY A 54 -0.14 4.19 7.94
CA GLY A 54 0.10 3.58 6.63
C GLY A 54 -1.17 2.90 6.09
N PRO A 55 -1.11 1.61 5.65
CA PRO A 55 -2.30 0.93 5.13
C PRO A 55 -3.38 0.80 6.20
N SER A 56 -4.65 0.94 5.79
CA SER A 56 -5.81 0.84 6.69
C SER A 56 -6.56 -0.48 6.56
N LEU A 57 -6.32 -1.24 5.48
CA LEU A 57 -6.99 -2.51 5.20
C LEU A 57 -6.10 -3.45 4.38
N VAL A 58 -6.47 -4.72 4.35
CA VAL A 58 -5.86 -5.77 3.54
C VAL A 58 -6.82 -6.12 2.41
N THR A 59 -6.35 -5.93 1.18
CA THR A 59 -7.01 -6.43 -0.03
C THR A 59 -6.25 -7.63 -0.58
N PHE A 60 -6.87 -8.44 -1.43
CA PHE A 60 -6.25 -9.64 -2.00
C PHE A 60 -5.57 -10.52 -0.94
N PRO A 61 -6.31 -11.00 0.07
CA PRO A 61 -5.76 -11.76 1.21
C PRO A 61 -5.01 -13.02 0.77
N GLU A 62 -5.29 -13.52 -0.43
CA GLU A 62 -4.62 -14.67 -1.01
C GLU A 62 -3.12 -14.42 -1.28
N VAL A 63 -2.71 -13.17 -1.51
CA VAL A 63 -1.30 -12.82 -1.61
C VAL A 63 -0.59 -13.06 -0.28
N TRP A 64 -1.19 -12.63 0.84
CA TRP A 64 -0.68 -12.91 2.18
C TRP A 64 -0.59 -14.43 2.44
N ARG A 65 -1.65 -15.17 2.15
CA ARG A 65 -1.68 -16.63 2.30
C ARG A 65 -0.61 -17.31 1.44
N THR A 66 -0.32 -16.76 0.26
CA THR A 66 0.73 -17.28 -0.63
C THR A 66 2.13 -17.09 -0.02
N VAL A 67 2.39 -15.95 0.64
CA VAL A 67 3.66 -15.77 1.39
C VAL A 67 3.82 -16.83 2.45
N LEU A 68 2.79 -17.09 3.25
CA LEU A 68 2.81 -18.11 4.31
C LEU A 68 3.06 -19.51 3.75
N ARG A 69 2.33 -19.91 2.70
CA ARG A 69 2.55 -21.21 2.03
C ARG A 69 3.96 -21.34 1.48
N THR A 70 4.47 -20.29 0.82
CA THR A 70 5.84 -20.33 0.29
C THR A 70 6.87 -20.48 1.41
N TYR A 71 6.65 -19.81 2.55
CA TYR A 71 7.52 -20.00 3.71
C TYR A 71 7.51 -21.45 4.19
N ASP A 72 6.33 -22.09 4.28
CA ASP A 72 6.19 -23.48 4.70
C ASP A 72 6.82 -24.49 3.72
N GLU A 73 6.81 -24.15 2.42
CA GLU A 73 7.43 -24.96 1.35
C GLU A 73 8.98 -24.89 1.34
N LEU A 74 9.57 -23.86 1.97
CA LEU A 74 11.00 -23.66 2.03
C LEU A 74 11.60 -24.31 3.29
N GLY A 75 12.66 -25.09 3.11
CA GLY A 75 13.41 -25.71 4.22
C GLY A 75 12.64 -26.83 4.96
N PRO A 76 13.13 -27.24 6.14
CA PRO A 76 12.54 -28.34 6.91
C PRO A 76 11.16 -27.95 7.44
N GLN A 77 10.28 -28.96 7.53
CA GLN A 77 8.95 -28.81 8.17
C GLN A 77 9.11 -28.44 9.66
N GLY A 78 8.23 -27.55 10.11
CA GLY A 78 8.20 -27.03 11.48
C GLY A 78 6.82 -26.51 11.83
N THR A 79 6.76 -25.57 12.75
CA THR A 79 5.50 -24.85 13.08
C THR A 79 4.99 -24.13 11.82
N PRO A 80 3.71 -24.25 11.47
CA PRO A 80 3.14 -23.60 10.30
C PRO A 80 3.33 -22.07 10.32
N ALA A 81 3.66 -21.48 9.19
CA ALA A 81 3.86 -20.03 9.06
C ALA A 81 2.67 -19.21 9.57
N ALA A 82 1.45 -19.70 9.34
CA ALA A 82 0.23 -19.04 9.83
C ALA A 82 0.15 -18.98 11.36
N GLU A 83 0.64 -20.02 12.05
CA GLU A 83 0.70 -20.07 13.50
C GLU A 83 1.82 -19.15 14.04
N ILE A 84 3.00 -19.19 13.44
CA ILE A 84 4.12 -18.30 13.81
C ILE A 84 3.73 -16.85 13.64
N ALA A 85 3.18 -16.48 12.50
CA ALA A 85 2.74 -15.12 12.21
C ALA A 85 1.65 -14.65 13.17
N GLY A 86 0.69 -15.53 13.52
CA GLY A 86 -0.39 -15.26 14.46
C GLY A 86 -1.40 -14.21 13.97
N VAL A 87 -1.50 -14.00 12.66
CA VAL A 87 -2.36 -12.99 12.05
C VAL A 87 -3.73 -13.59 11.73
N THR A 88 -4.78 -13.04 12.34
CA THR A 88 -6.17 -13.40 12.04
C THR A 88 -6.83 -12.27 11.27
N LEU A 89 -7.24 -12.52 10.03
CA LEU A 89 -7.93 -11.56 9.18
C LEU A 89 -9.43 -11.60 9.46
N GLU A 90 -10.03 -10.45 9.72
CA GLU A 90 -11.47 -10.26 9.90
C GLU A 90 -12.02 -9.51 8.68
N ALA A 91 -13.10 -10.04 8.09
CA ALA A 91 -13.77 -9.40 6.96
C ALA A 91 -14.55 -8.17 7.42
N LEU A 92 -14.44 -7.08 6.67
CA LEU A 92 -15.30 -5.93 6.86
C LEU A 92 -16.57 -6.08 6.02
N PRO A 93 -17.72 -5.54 6.50
CA PRO A 93 -19.00 -5.69 5.82
C PRO A 93 -19.10 -4.94 4.50
N GLU A 94 -18.29 -3.87 4.34
CA GLU A 94 -18.25 -3.06 3.12
C GLU A 94 -16.81 -2.63 2.80
N VAL A 95 -16.55 -2.27 1.55
CA VAL A 95 -15.29 -1.62 1.12
C VAL A 95 -15.17 -0.25 1.77
N GLY A 96 -16.30 0.46 1.87
CA GLY A 96 -16.44 1.75 2.52
C GLY A 96 -17.74 2.42 2.13
N ARG A 97 -18.06 3.53 2.81
CA ARG A 97 -19.17 4.43 2.48
C ARG A 97 -18.65 5.68 1.79
N TYR A 98 -19.22 5.98 0.64
CA TYR A 98 -18.82 7.09 -0.23
C TYR A 98 -19.85 8.21 -0.16
N TYR A 99 -19.35 9.43 0.03
CA TYR A 99 -20.14 10.67 0.09
C TYR A 99 -19.77 11.51 -1.13
N PHE A 100 -20.71 11.66 -2.06
CA PHE A 100 -20.47 12.36 -3.32
C PHE A 100 -21.72 13.02 -3.88
N ARG A 101 -21.69 14.34 -4.08
CA ARG A 101 -22.79 15.14 -4.70
C ARG A 101 -24.17 14.84 -4.14
N GLY A 102 -24.28 14.75 -2.82
CA GLY A 102 -25.53 14.44 -2.12
C GLY A 102 -25.89 12.95 -2.06
N HIS A 103 -25.16 12.07 -2.73
CA HIS A 103 -25.28 10.63 -2.58
C HIS A 103 -24.45 10.11 -1.40
N GLN A 104 -25.00 9.08 -0.73
CA GLN A 104 -24.29 8.26 0.23
C GLN A 104 -24.52 6.82 -0.17
N ALA A 105 -23.48 6.11 -0.51
CA ALA A 105 -23.55 4.70 -0.92
C ALA A 105 -22.43 3.88 -0.31
N ASN A 106 -22.74 2.70 0.16
CA ASN A 106 -21.73 1.69 0.45
C ASN A 106 -21.22 1.07 -0.87
N LEU A 107 -20.06 0.44 -0.84
CA LEU A 107 -19.64 -0.52 -1.84
C LEU A 107 -19.49 -1.89 -1.16
N PRO A 108 -20.27 -2.93 -1.56
CA PRO A 108 -21.26 -2.95 -2.65
C PRO A 108 -22.45 -2.01 -2.39
N VAL A 109 -23.06 -1.50 -3.48
CA VAL A 109 -24.15 -0.54 -3.40
C VAL A 109 -25.45 -1.25 -2.97
N GLU A 110 -26.06 -0.76 -1.91
CA GLU A 110 -27.27 -1.31 -1.32
C GLU A 110 -28.52 -1.21 -2.21
N ALA A 111 -29.43 -2.14 -2.06
CA ALA A 111 -30.70 -2.15 -2.77
C ALA A 111 -31.51 -0.86 -2.49
N GLY A 112 -32.14 -0.31 -3.54
CA GLY A 112 -32.89 0.93 -3.46
C GLY A 112 -32.09 2.21 -3.70
N HIS A 113 -30.77 2.15 -3.71
CA HIS A 113 -29.94 3.29 -4.12
C HIS A 113 -30.00 3.50 -5.65
N PRO A 114 -29.97 4.73 -6.17
CA PRO A 114 -30.03 5.00 -7.63
C PRO A 114 -28.92 4.32 -8.44
N TRP A 115 -27.78 3.99 -7.82
CA TRP A 115 -26.66 3.33 -8.48
C TRP A 115 -26.71 1.80 -8.40
N HIS A 116 -27.68 1.21 -7.68
CA HIS A 116 -27.68 -0.24 -7.37
C HIS A 116 -27.60 -1.11 -8.62
N ASP A 117 -28.48 -0.89 -9.61
CA ASP A 117 -28.52 -1.75 -10.81
C ASP A 117 -27.26 -1.64 -11.65
N ALA A 118 -26.71 -0.41 -11.76
CA ALA A 118 -25.46 -0.18 -12.47
C ALA A 118 -24.27 -0.84 -11.71
N TRP A 119 -24.26 -0.71 -10.39
CA TRP A 119 -23.26 -1.38 -9.58
C TRP A 119 -23.36 -2.92 -9.69
N ALA A 120 -24.54 -3.48 -9.51
CA ALA A 120 -24.76 -4.94 -9.57
C ALA A 120 -24.30 -5.53 -10.92
N ARG A 121 -24.60 -4.83 -12.03
CA ARG A 121 -24.07 -5.18 -13.34
C ARG A 121 -22.55 -5.11 -13.38
N PHE A 122 -21.94 -4.04 -12.91
CA PHE A 122 -20.51 -3.85 -12.90
C PHE A 122 -19.80 -4.91 -12.05
N GLU A 123 -20.31 -5.19 -10.87
CA GLU A 123 -19.75 -6.20 -9.96
C GLU A 123 -19.87 -7.61 -10.56
N ALA A 124 -21.00 -7.96 -11.17
CA ALA A 124 -21.16 -9.23 -11.87
C ALA A 124 -20.15 -9.41 -13.03
N GLU A 125 -19.82 -8.31 -13.71
CA GLU A 125 -18.87 -8.32 -14.83
C GLU A 125 -17.40 -8.34 -14.37
N HIS A 126 -17.07 -7.70 -13.25
CA HIS A 126 -15.69 -7.40 -12.82
C HIS A 126 -15.25 -8.09 -11.53
N GLY A 127 -16.17 -8.43 -10.62
CA GLY A 127 -15.83 -9.04 -9.33
C GLY A 127 -15.07 -10.35 -9.47
N SER A 128 -15.39 -11.16 -10.48
CA SER A 128 -14.72 -12.44 -10.75
C SER A 128 -13.27 -12.32 -11.28
N LEU A 129 -12.72 -11.11 -11.41
CA LEU A 129 -11.35 -10.89 -11.89
C LEU A 129 -10.29 -11.04 -10.79
N GLY A 130 -10.70 -11.09 -9.51
CA GLY A 130 -9.80 -11.18 -8.35
C GLY A 130 -8.71 -12.25 -8.49
N PRO A 131 -9.03 -13.53 -8.80
CA PRO A 131 -8.02 -14.58 -8.98
C PRO A 131 -7.02 -14.29 -10.11
N ALA A 132 -7.47 -13.69 -11.22
CA ALA A 132 -6.58 -13.33 -12.33
C ALA A 132 -5.62 -12.19 -11.93
N ILE A 133 -6.12 -11.18 -11.22
CA ILE A 133 -5.31 -10.06 -10.72
C ILE A 133 -4.31 -10.58 -9.67
N THR A 134 -4.76 -11.40 -8.72
CA THR A 134 -3.88 -12.02 -7.71
C THR A 134 -2.76 -12.83 -8.37
N HIS A 135 -3.10 -13.60 -9.41
CA HIS A 135 -2.08 -14.36 -10.16
C HIS A 135 -1.05 -13.42 -10.80
N LEU A 136 -1.47 -12.33 -11.43
CA LEU A 136 -0.55 -11.35 -12.02
C LEU A 136 0.29 -10.59 -10.97
N LEU A 137 -0.20 -10.46 -9.75
CA LEU A 137 0.56 -9.86 -8.64
C LEU A 137 1.68 -10.78 -8.13
N THR A 138 1.53 -12.10 -8.23
CA THR A 138 2.43 -13.08 -7.61
C THR A 138 3.22 -13.93 -8.59
N ALA A 139 2.84 -13.95 -9.87
CA ALA A 139 3.52 -14.71 -10.91
C ALA A 139 4.59 -13.88 -11.62
N ASP A 140 5.64 -14.56 -12.06
CA ASP A 140 6.69 -13.92 -12.88
C ASP A 140 6.07 -13.37 -14.18
N PRO A 141 6.24 -12.07 -14.51
CA PRO A 141 5.70 -11.48 -15.73
C PRO A 141 6.20 -12.11 -17.03
N TRP A 142 7.29 -12.88 -17.00
CA TRP A 142 7.81 -13.61 -18.16
C TRP A 142 7.37 -15.09 -18.19
N ASP A 143 6.62 -15.53 -17.17
CA ASP A 143 6.06 -16.88 -17.16
C ASP A 143 4.87 -16.98 -18.13
N LYS A 144 4.88 -17.99 -19.00
CA LYS A 144 3.76 -18.26 -19.93
C LYS A 144 2.47 -18.60 -19.19
N GLY A 145 2.54 -19.05 -17.94
CA GLY A 145 1.39 -19.32 -17.07
C GLY A 145 0.50 -18.10 -16.79
N ILE A 146 1.01 -16.86 -17.01
CA ILE A 146 0.20 -15.64 -16.86
C ILE A 146 -0.74 -15.39 -18.06
N LEU A 147 -0.51 -16.04 -19.21
CA LEU A 147 -1.26 -15.75 -20.44
C LEU A 147 -2.78 -15.92 -20.29
N PRO A 148 -3.33 -16.94 -19.59
CA PRO A 148 -4.77 -17.04 -19.34
C PRO A 148 -5.33 -15.86 -18.56
N ALA A 149 -4.60 -15.38 -17.54
CA ALA A 149 -5.01 -14.21 -16.75
C ALA A 149 -4.99 -12.93 -17.59
N ILE A 150 -3.94 -12.73 -18.39
CA ILE A 150 -3.86 -11.62 -19.35
C ILE A 150 -5.01 -11.69 -20.37
N ALA A 151 -5.27 -12.86 -20.96
CA ALA A 151 -6.36 -13.03 -21.93
C ALA A 151 -7.73 -12.71 -21.30
N LYS A 152 -7.97 -13.14 -20.04
CA LYS A 152 -9.19 -12.81 -19.29
C LYS A 152 -9.34 -11.31 -19.11
N LEU A 153 -8.28 -10.59 -18.73
CA LEU A 153 -8.30 -9.14 -18.57
C LEU A 153 -8.49 -8.41 -19.90
N LEU A 154 -7.75 -8.81 -20.95
CA LEU A 154 -7.89 -8.21 -22.29
C LEU A 154 -9.29 -8.41 -22.87
N SER A 155 -9.92 -9.55 -22.63
CA SER A 155 -11.32 -9.80 -23.07
C SER A 155 -12.31 -8.83 -22.39
N ARG A 156 -11.97 -8.32 -21.22
CA ARG A 156 -12.80 -7.38 -20.46
C ARG A 156 -12.59 -5.93 -20.89
N TYR A 157 -11.33 -5.53 -21.09
CA TYR A 157 -11.01 -4.10 -21.35
C TYR A 157 -10.84 -3.79 -22.85
N GLY A 158 -10.64 -4.80 -23.71
CA GLY A 158 -10.42 -4.61 -25.13
C GLY A 158 -9.20 -3.73 -25.42
N THR A 159 -9.41 -2.69 -26.22
CA THR A 159 -8.38 -1.71 -26.58
C THR A 159 -8.29 -0.51 -25.62
N ARG A 160 -9.13 -0.47 -24.60
CA ARG A 160 -9.18 0.61 -23.60
C ARG A 160 -8.16 0.33 -22.51
N LEU A 161 -6.99 0.94 -22.62
CA LEU A 161 -5.82 0.59 -21.80
C LEU A 161 -5.74 1.34 -20.48
N THR A 162 -6.41 2.52 -20.37
CA THR A 162 -6.43 3.30 -19.12
C THR A 162 -7.79 3.18 -18.43
N THR A 163 -7.80 3.39 -17.11
CA THR A 163 -9.03 3.44 -16.31
C THR A 163 -10.01 4.46 -16.85
N ALA A 164 -9.55 5.68 -17.17
CA ALA A 164 -10.39 6.73 -17.74
C ALA A 164 -11.02 6.29 -19.07
N SER A 165 -10.23 5.77 -20.01
CA SER A 165 -10.74 5.34 -21.32
C SER A 165 -11.72 4.18 -21.20
N PHE A 166 -11.55 3.31 -20.22
CA PHE A 166 -12.48 2.20 -19.97
C PHE A 166 -13.80 2.71 -19.40
N LEU A 167 -13.77 3.51 -18.33
CA LEU A 167 -14.98 4.04 -17.69
C LEU A 167 -15.78 4.96 -18.63
N ALA A 168 -15.10 5.78 -19.42
CA ALA A 168 -15.76 6.61 -20.45
C ALA A 168 -16.57 5.82 -21.47
N GLY A 169 -16.26 4.55 -21.69
CA GLY A 169 -17.02 3.70 -22.59
C GLY A 169 -18.16 2.91 -21.96
N LEU A 170 -18.48 3.14 -20.69
CA LEU A 170 -19.60 2.51 -20.00
C LEU A 170 -20.81 3.47 -20.03
N ASP A 171 -21.45 3.62 -21.21
CA ASP A 171 -22.55 4.58 -21.42
C ASP A 171 -23.77 4.31 -20.52
N TRP A 172 -23.91 3.08 -20.01
CA TRP A 172 -24.99 2.66 -19.13
C TRP A 172 -24.76 2.99 -17.65
N MET A 173 -23.52 3.38 -17.26
CA MET A 173 -23.15 3.67 -15.88
C MET A 173 -23.32 5.15 -15.57
N PRO A 174 -23.98 5.53 -14.45
CA PRO A 174 -24.04 6.92 -14.00
C PRO A 174 -22.65 7.54 -13.84
N GLU A 175 -22.47 8.79 -14.27
CA GLU A 175 -21.18 9.50 -14.21
C GLU A 175 -20.65 9.57 -12.77
N ASP A 176 -21.51 9.86 -11.80
CA ASP A 176 -21.10 9.92 -10.39
C ASP A 176 -20.57 8.58 -9.88
N LEU A 177 -21.12 7.44 -10.34
CA LEU A 177 -20.59 6.13 -9.99
C LEU A 177 -19.27 5.85 -10.70
N LYS A 178 -19.08 6.33 -11.94
CA LYS A 178 -17.76 6.26 -12.62
C LYS A 178 -16.70 7.00 -11.83
N ASP A 179 -17.02 8.19 -11.31
CA ASP A 179 -16.12 9.01 -10.48
C ASP A 179 -15.75 8.27 -9.18
N VAL A 180 -16.74 7.65 -8.51
CA VAL A 180 -16.51 6.83 -7.30
C VAL A 180 -15.61 5.61 -7.60
N ILE A 181 -15.78 4.97 -8.75
CA ILE A 181 -14.88 3.89 -9.17
C ILE A 181 -13.48 4.44 -9.50
N ALA A 182 -13.41 5.56 -10.22
CA ALA A 182 -12.15 6.17 -10.64
C ALA A 182 -11.29 6.64 -9.47
N ILE A 183 -11.86 7.05 -8.33
CA ILE A 183 -11.09 7.52 -7.17
C ILE A 183 -10.15 6.45 -6.62
N HIS A 184 -10.47 5.17 -6.82
CA HIS A 184 -9.62 4.06 -6.42
C HIS A 184 -8.27 4.02 -7.15
N THR A 185 -8.09 4.78 -8.22
CA THR A 185 -6.78 4.94 -8.88
C THR A 185 -5.75 5.63 -7.98
N LEU A 186 -6.19 6.38 -6.97
CA LEU A 186 -5.31 6.94 -5.93
C LEU A 186 -4.62 5.85 -5.09
N ASN A 187 -5.09 4.60 -5.11
CA ASN A 187 -4.36 3.46 -4.55
C ASN A 187 -3.06 3.14 -5.33
N ALA A 188 -2.93 3.66 -6.56
CA ALA A 188 -1.67 3.71 -7.31
C ALA A 188 -0.99 5.09 -7.23
N GLY A 189 -1.61 6.04 -6.53
CA GLY A 189 -1.10 7.39 -6.31
C GLY A 189 -1.23 8.34 -7.48
N VAL A 190 -1.99 7.99 -8.54
CA VAL A 190 -2.17 8.81 -9.74
C VAL A 190 -3.61 8.74 -10.25
N GLY A 191 -3.98 9.65 -11.14
CA GLY A 191 -5.34 9.71 -11.70
C GLY A 191 -5.65 8.61 -12.73
N PRO A 192 -6.92 8.49 -13.13
CA PRO A 192 -7.43 7.42 -14.00
C PRO A 192 -6.85 7.44 -15.41
N GLU A 193 -6.35 8.57 -15.89
CA GLU A 193 -5.66 8.70 -17.19
C GLU A 193 -4.29 7.98 -17.21
N GLN A 194 -3.70 7.78 -16.04
CA GLN A 194 -2.34 7.26 -15.88
C GLN A 194 -2.30 5.82 -15.39
N THR A 195 -3.44 5.27 -14.96
CA THR A 195 -3.54 3.90 -14.46
C THR A 195 -4.05 2.94 -15.54
N LEU A 196 -3.63 1.68 -15.44
CA LEU A 196 -4.17 0.60 -16.28
C LEU A 196 -5.69 0.44 -16.07
N ALA A 197 -6.41 0.03 -17.12
CA ALA A 197 -7.86 -0.21 -17.07
C ALA A 197 -8.28 -1.20 -15.96
N LEU A 198 -7.39 -2.12 -15.56
CA LEU A 198 -7.66 -3.06 -14.48
C LEU A 198 -7.96 -2.37 -13.13
N TYR A 199 -7.49 -1.13 -12.92
CA TYR A 199 -7.81 -0.38 -11.71
C TYR A 199 -9.30 -0.01 -11.62
N ALA A 200 -10.01 0.09 -12.74
CA ALA A 200 -11.46 0.24 -12.71
C ALA A 200 -12.15 -0.94 -11.99
N SER A 201 -11.62 -2.15 -12.13
CA SER A 201 -12.21 -3.34 -11.51
C SER A 201 -11.89 -3.48 -10.01
N MET A 202 -10.96 -2.67 -9.48
CA MET A 202 -10.52 -2.81 -8.08
C MET A 202 -11.69 -2.72 -7.10
N ALA A 203 -12.60 -1.75 -7.29
CA ALA A 203 -13.76 -1.58 -6.43
C ALA A 203 -14.66 -2.84 -6.42
N ALA A 204 -14.97 -3.39 -7.60
CA ALA A 204 -15.78 -4.61 -7.74
C ALA A 204 -15.08 -5.84 -7.17
N VAL A 205 -13.77 -5.97 -7.40
CA VAL A 205 -12.98 -7.09 -6.84
C VAL A 205 -12.91 -7.01 -5.31
N MET A 206 -12.70 -5.80 -4.76
CA MET A 206 -12.72 -5.60 -3.32
C MET A 206 -14.09 -5.91 -2.69
N ALA A 207 -15.18 -5.60 -3.39
CA ALA A 207 -16.53 -5.95 -2.93
C ALA A 207 -16.77 -7.47 -2.97
N SER A 208 -16.32 -8.15 -4.03
CA SER A 208 -16.54 -9.59 -4.23
C SER A 208 -15.59 -10.48 -3.41
N ASP A 209 -14.29 -10.12 -3.32
CA ASP A 209 -13.27 -10.88 -2.55
C ASP A 209 -13.23 -10.46 -1.08
N GLY A 210 -13.90 -9.36 -0.74
CA GLY A 210 -13.89 -8.73 0.57
C GLY A 210 -12.68 -7.84 0.82
N VAL A 211 -12.84 -6.95 1.78
CA VAL A 211 -11.76 -6.20 2.42
C VAL A 211 -11.60 -6.68 3.85
N TRP A 212 -10.39 -6.70 4.34
CA TRP A 212 -10.05 -7.39 5.58
C TRP A 212 -9.21 -6.48 6.47
N VAL A 213 -9.32 -6.68 7.77
CA VAL A 213 -8.43 -6.07 8.75
C VAL A 213 -7.91 -7.16 9.69
N PRO A 214 -6.62 -7.19 10.02
CA PRO A 214 -6.12 -8.08 11.06
C PRO A 214 -6.68 -7.68 12.41
N ARG A 215 -7.06 -8.65 13.23
CA ARG A 215 -7.33 -8.42 14.66
C ARG A 215 -6.09 -7.82 15.31
N GLY A 216 -6.21 -6.65 15.92
CA GLY A 216 -5.09 -5.88 16.43
C GLY A 216 -4.60 -4.78 15.48
N GLY A 217 -5.15 -4.68 14.24
CA GLY A 217 -4.81 -3.66 13.24
C GLY A 217 -3.87 -4.14 12.14
N VAL A 218 -3.70 -3.33 11.10
CA VAL A 218 -2.95 -3.73 9.88
C VAL A 218 -1.46 -3.92 10.13
N TYR A 219 -0.90 -3.30 11.17
CA TYR A 219 0.50 -3.52 11.58
C TYR A 219 0.79 -4.98 11.94
N GLU A 220 -0.21 -5.79 12.32
CA GLU A 220 -0.02 -7.21 12.61
C GLU A 220 0.56 -7.99 11.40
N ILE A 221 0.38 -7.50 10.17
CA ILE A 221 1.08 -8.07 8.98
C ILE A 221 2.60 -7.87 9.10
N ALA A 222 3.05 -6.68 9.49
CA ALA A 222 4.49 -6.41 9.69
C ALA A 222 5.05 -7.23 10.86
N ALA A 223 4.33 -7.26 11.98
CA ALA A 223 4.71 -8.05 13.15
C ALA A 223 4.75 -9.55 12.86
N GLY A 224 3.80 -10.06 12.06
CA GLY A 224 3.80 -11.46 11.62
C GLY A 224 5.00 -11.80 10.73
N LEU A 225 5.36 -10.91 9.81
CA LEU A 225 6.55 -11.09 8.98
C LEU A 225 7.84 -11.03 9.79
N GLU A 226 7.92 -10.15 10.79
CA GLU A 226 9.05 -10.11 11.72
C GLU A 226 9.20 -11.42 12.49
N LYS A 227 8.10 -11.95 13.04
CA LYS A 227 8.11 -13.26 13.72
C LYS A 227 8.60 -14.39 12.82
N LEU A 228 8.14 -14.42 11.56
CA LEU A 228 8.62 -15.41 10.58
C LEU A 228 10.12 -15.25 10.29
N ALA A 229 10.61 -14.01 10.18
CA ALA A 229 12.03 -13.75 9.96
C ALA A 229 12.88 -14.20 11.15
N LEU A 230 12.47 -13.84 12.37
CA LEU A 230 13.18 -14.24 13.61
C LEU A 230 13.18 -15.76 13.82
N GLU A 231 12.04 -16.43 13.58
CA GLU A 231 11.93 -17.90 13.67
C GLU A 231 12.85 -18.60 12.64
N ALA A 232 13.03 -18.00 11.45
CA ALA A 232 13.95 -18.51 10.45
C ALA A 232 15.43 -18.20 10.77
N GLY A 233 15.74 -17.46 11.84
CA GLY A 233 17.10 -17.12 12.27
C GLY A 233 17.68 -15.88 11.61
N VAL A 234 16.83 -14.94 11.17
CA VAL A 234 17.27 -13.62 10.65
C VAL A 234 17.79 -12.75 11.79
N ASP A 235 18.94 -12.12 11.57
CA ASP A 235 19.50 -11.11 12.46
C ASP A 235 19.00 -9.71 12.03
N ILE A 236 18.18 -9.06 12.87
CA ILE A 236 17.52 -7.76 12.55
C ILE A 236 18.16 -6.66 13.40
N HIS A 237 18.80 -5.69 12.74
CA HIS A 237 19.39 -4.51 13.35
C HIS A 237 18.54 -3.27 13.02
N THR A 238 17.86 -2.74 14.02
CA THR A 238 17.20 -1.43 13.95
C THR A 238 18.15 -0.30 14.37
N SER A 239 17.79 0.95 14.07
CA SER A 239 18.68 2.13 14.28
C SER A 239 20.07 1.95 13.64
N GLU A 240 20.10 1.26 12.50
CA GLU A 240 21.31 0.91 11.75
C GLU A 240 21.17 1.36 10.29
N ALA A 241 21.26 2.67 10.08
CA ALA A 241 21.11 3.27 8.75
C ALA A 241 22.29 2.94 7.84
N VAL A 242 21.99 2.37 6.67
CA VAL A 242 22.97 2.13 5.62
C VAL A 242 23.38 3.44 4.99
N VAL A 243 24.69 3.66 4.84
CA VAL A 243 25.28 4.86 4.24
C VAL A 243 25.95 4.59 2.89
N ARG A 244 26.29 3.35 2.59
CA ARG A 244 26.91 2.95 1.33
C ARG A 244 26.58 1.50 0.97
N VAL A 245 26.37 1.26 -0.33
CA VAL A 245 26.16 -0.07 -0.90
C VAL A 245 27.16 -0.31 -2.04
N ALA A 246 27.93 -1.38 -1.92
CA ALA A 246 28.92 -1.81 -2.93
C ALA A 246 28.83 -3.32 -3.16
N PRO A 247 29.46 -3.87 -4.22
CA PRO A 247 29.53 -5.30 -4.42
C PRO A 247 30.12 -6.00 -3.20
N LYS A 248 29.37 -6.97 -2.62
CA LYS A 248 29.78 -7.78 -1.46
C LYS A 248 29.97 -7.00 -0.14
N GLU A 249 29.52 -5.75 -0.07
CA GLU A 249 29.74 -4.88 1.09
C GLU A 249 28.60 -3.89 1.26
N VAL A 250 28.08 -3.80 2.48
CA VAL A 250 27.12 -2.79 2.92
C VAL A 250 27.67 -2.09 4.14
N THR A 251 27.77 -0.76 4.11
CA THR A 251 28.35 0.03 5.19
C THR A 251 27.28 0.85 5.88
N THR A 252 27.28 0.84 7.20
CA THR A 252 26.50 1.74 8.08
C THR A 252 27.41 2.75 8.74
N ALA A 253 26.87 3.60 9.59
CA ALA A 253 27.68 4.49 10.43
C ALA A 253 28.45 3.74 11.52
N LYS A 254 28.03 2.50 11.86
CA LYS A 254 28.58 1.71 12.96
C LYS A 254 29.53 0.62 12.49
N ASP A 255 29.21 -0.07 11.37
CA ASP A 255 29.94 -1.26 10.93
C ASP A 255 29.90 -1.44 9.41
N THR A 256 30.67 -2.42 8.93
CA THR A 256 30.72 -2.87 7.53
C THR A 256 30.38 -4.36 7.44
N TYR A 257 29.30 -4.66 6.72
CA TYR A 257 28.74 -6.00 6.55
C TYR A 257 29.22 -6.59 5.21
N HIS A 258 30.01 -7.68 5.30
CA HIS A 258 30.43 -8.44 4.12
C HIS A 258 29.39 -9.49 3.77
N CYS A 259 28.92 -9.52 2.53
CA CYS A 259 27.88 -10.40 2.05
C CYS A 259 28.14 -10.90 0.63
N ASP A 260 27.46 -11.99 0.24
CA ASP A 260 27.51 -12.49 -1.14
C ASP A 260 26.48 -11.79 -2.01
N TYR A 261 25.32 -11.44 -1.43
CA TYR A 261 24.22 -10.74 -2.09
C TYR A 261 23.63 -9.65 -1.20
N VAL A 262 23.06 -8.66 -1.86
CA VAL A 262 22.28 -7.58 -1.23
C VAL A 262 20.85 -7.63 -1.77
N VAL A 263 19.87 -7.54 -0.88
CA VAL A 263 18.45 -7.32 -1.23
C VAL A 263 18.05 -5.94 -0.71
N SER A 264 17.66 -5.05 -1.62
CA SER A 264 17.21 -3.71 -1.24
C SER A 264 15.69 -3.62 -1.25
N ALA A 265 15.11 -3.23 -0.12
CA ALA A 265 13.71 -2.86 0.03
C ALA A 265 13.51 -1.34 0.09
N LEU A 266 14.54 -0.57 -0.22
CA LEU A 266 14.53 0.89 -0.25
C LEU A 266 13.86 1.45 -1.51
N ASP A 267 13.47 2.72 -1.44
CA ASP A 267 13.13 3.48 -2.64
C ASP A 267 14.31 3.46 -3.64
N GLY A 268 13.97 3.33 -4.94
CA GLY A 268 14.99 3.20 -5.98
C GLY A 268 15.95 4.40 -6.07
N GLY A 269 15.48 5.59 -5.76
CA GLY A 269 16.30 6.81 -5.74
C GLY A 269 17.31 6.82 -4.60
N ILE A 270 16.91 6.36 -3.41
CA ILE A 270 17.81 6.20 -2.26
C ILE A 270 18.87 5.15 -2.58
N LEU A 271 18.47 3.98 -3.06
CA LEU A 271 19.42 2.92 -3.39
C LEU A 271 20.49 3.40 -4.37
N GLU A 272 20.09 4.09 -5.44
CA GLU A 272 21.06 4.63 -6.41
C GLU A 272 21.99 5.68 -5.77
N SER A 273 21.50 6.49 -4.83
CA SER A 273 22.32 7.43 -4.07
C SER A 273 23.35 6.70 -3.19
N LEU A 274 22.94 5.67 -2.45
CA LEU A 274 23.83 4.86 -1.61
C LEU A 274 24.89 4.09 -2.43
N MET A 275 24.61 3.83 -3.70
CA MET A 275 25.56 3.26 -4.65
C MET A 275 26.47 4.30 -5.32
N GLY A 276 26.42 5.58 -4.90
CA GLY A 276 27.19 6.65 -5.48
C GLY A 276 26.71 7.11 -6.86
N ARG A 277 25.48 6.83 -7.22
CA ARG A 277 24.84 7.15 -8.51
C ARG A 277 23.54 7.93 -8.34
N PRO A 278 23.54 9.07 -7.64
CA PRO A 278 22.32 9.83 -7.42
C PRO A 278 21.71 10.30 -8.75
N LYS A 279 20.37 10.27 -8.84
CA LYS A 279 19.67 10.83 -10.00
C LYS A 279 19.95 12.33 -10.09
N SER A 280 20.42 12.79 -11.23
CA SER A 280 20.76 14.22 -11.48
C SER A 280 19.53 15.11 -11.64
N LYS A 281 18.36 14.52 -11.87
CA LYS A 281 17.09 15.23 -12.06
C LYS A 281 15.98 14.57 -11.26
N PRO A 282 15.06 15.36 -10.67
CA PRO A 282 13.88 14.83 -10.03
C PRO A 282 13.03 14.05 -11.05
N PRO A 283 12.26 13.03 -10.59
CA PRO A 283 11.31 12.32 -11.44
C PRO A 283 10.32 13.30 -12.10
N ALA A 284 10.01 13.08 -13.37
CA ALA A 284 9.03 13.89 -14.09
C ALA A 284 7.62 13.76 -13.48
N ARG A 285 7.32 12.60 -12.89
CA ARG A 285 6.03 12.30 -12.23
C ARG A 285 6.28 11.70 -10.86
N LEU A 286 5.44 12.10 -9.91
CA LEU A 286 5.39 11.53 -8.57
C LEU A 286 3.95 11.09 -8.30
N SER A 287 3.78 10.06 -7.49
CA SER A 287 2.48 9.71 -6.93
C SER A 287 2.02 10.77 -5.94
N CYS A 288 0.73 10.78 -5.60
CA CYS A 288 0.24 11.64 -4.54
C CYS A 288 0.95 11.38 -3.22
N SER A 289 0.87 12.36 -2.35
CA SER A 289 1.16 12.28 -0.93
C SER A 289 -0.15 12.38 -0.12
N GLY A 290 -0.04 12.62 1.15
CA GLY A 290 -1.19 12.83 2.03
C GLY A 290 -0.82 13.59 3.28
N VAL A 291 -1.83 14.19 3.91
CA VAL A 291 -1.80 14.66 5.28
C VAL A 291 -2.67 13.70 6.08
N ALA A 292 -2.04 12.83 6.88
CA ALA A 292 -2.72 11.83 7.68
C ALA A 292 -2.73 12.26 9.15
N ILE A 293 -3.91 12.42 9.70
CA ILE A 293 -4.14 12.89 11.08
C ILE A 293 -4.67 11.69 11.87
N PHE A 294 -3.87 11.22 12.80
CA PHE A 294 -4.21 10.13 13.70
C PHE A 294 -4.61 10.72 15.05
N GLY A 295 -5.75 10.31 15.61
CA GLY A 295 -6.22 10.90 16.85
C GLY A 295 -7.01 9.95 17.75
N VAL A 296 -6.94 10.23 19.04
CA VAL A 296 -7.81 9.65 20.08
C VAL A 296 -9.00 10.57 20.24
N LEU A 297 -10.19 10.07 20.00
CA LEU A 297 -11.43 10.86 20.10
C LEU A 297 -11.92 10.92 21.56
N ASP A 298 -12.55 12.03 21.92
CA ASP A 298 -13.18 12.22 23.23
C ASP A 298 -14.55 11.52 23.37
N GLU A 299 -15.19 11.16 22.25
CA GLU A 299 -16.43 10.41 22.19
C GLU A 299 -16.48 9.50 20.96
N GLU A 300 -17.33 8.47 21.02
CA GLU A 300 -17.61 7.60 19.86
C GLU A 300 -18.31 8.40 18.77
N LEU A 301 -17.96 8.09 17.49
CA LEU A 301 -18.70 8.64 16.36
C LEU A 301 -20.10 8.00 16.26
N PRO A 302 -21.06 8.64 15.58
CA PRO A 302 -22.41 8.14 15.41
C PRO A 302 -22.46 6.67 14.92
N PRO A 303 -23.48 5.88 15.31
CA PRO A 303 -23.57 4.46 14.98
C PRO A 303 -23.50 4.13 13.48
N GLU A 304 -23.97 5.06 12.65
CA GLU A 304 -23.99 4.95 11.20
C GLU A 304 -22.64 5.17 10.53
N VAL A 305 -21.64 5.71 11.24
CA VAL A 305 -20.28 5.88 10.71
C VAL A 305 -19.61 4.52 10.62
N VAL A 306 -19.31 4.12 9.39
CA VAL A 306 -18.66 2.84 9.08
C VAL A 306 -17.14 2.93 9.24
N THR A 307 -16.46 1.78 9.24
CA THR A 307 -15.00 1.72 9.41
C THR A 307 -14.25 2.57 8.40
N HIS A 308 -14.68 2.55 7.15
CA HIS A 308 -14.07 3.34 6.08
C HIS A 308 -15.12 4.29 5.48
N SER A 309 -14.91 5.59 5.65
CA SER A 309 -15.74 6.63 5.04
C SER A 309 -14.91 7.47 4.09
N VAL A 310 -15.38 7.62 2.85
CA VAL A 310 -14.67 8.33 1.78
C VAL A 310 -15.50 9.55 1.38
N MET A 311 -14.94 10.73 1.57
CA MET A 311 -15.50 11.96 1.03
C MET A 311 -14.82 12.29 -0.30
N MET A 312 -15.61 12.40 -1.34
CA MET A 312 -15.16 12.82 -2.65
C MET A 312 -15.09 14.35 -2.76
N PRO A 313 -14.16 14.92 -3.55
CA PRO A 313 -14.29 16.33 -3.96
C PRO A 313 -15.46 16.48 -4.93
N ASN A 314 -16.09 17.67 -4.97
CA ASN A 314 -17.21 17.93 -5.90
C ASN A 314 -16.83 17.75 -7.37
N ASN A 315 -15.58 18.07 -7.72
CA ASN A 315 -15.00 17.80 -9.04
C ASN A 315 -13.71 16.96 -8.92
N PRO A 316 -13.78 15.64 -9.08
CA PRO A 316 -12.60 14.78 -9.01
C PRO A 316 -11.52 15.09 -10.07
N ALA A 317 -11.90 15.63 -11.22
CA ALA A 317 -10.95 16.02 -12.26
C ALA A 317 -10.00 17.14 -11.79
N ASP A 318 -10.52 18.12 -11.03
CA ASP A 318 -9.72 19.22 -10.47
C ASP A 318 -8.69 18.67 -9.44
N LEU A 319 -9.08 17.67 -8.65
CA LEU A 319 -8.17 16.99 -7.75
C LEU A 319 -7.01 16.32 -8.53
N PHE A 320 -7.33 15.51 -9.54
CA PHE A 320 -6.31 14.82 -10.34
C PHE A 320 -5.38 15.81 -11.07
N ASP A 321 -5.93 16.91 -11.60
CA ASP A 321 -5.15 17.97 -12.25
C ASP A 321 -4.22 18.68 -11.25
N ALA A 322 -4.71 19.02 -10.07
CA ALA A 322 -3.93 19.65 -9.01
C ALA A 322 -2.77 18.74 -8.55
N LEU A 323 -3.05 17.44 -8.32
CA LEU A 323 -2.03 16.47 -7.97
C LEU A 323 -0.97 16.33 -9.08
N GLY A 324 -1.41 16.28 -10.34
CA GLY A 324 -0.50 16.23 -11.50
C GLY A 324 0.40 17.46 -11.63
N LYS A 325 -0.11 18.64 -11.28
CA LYS A 325 0.62 19.91 -11.23
C LYS A 325 1.42 20.13 -9.94
N ARG A 326 1.26 19.24 -8.95
CA ARG A 326 1.88 19.32 -7.63
C ARG A 326 1.46 20.59 -6.86
N VAL A 327 0.22 21.00 -7.00
CA VAL A 327 -0.37 22.11 -6.26
C VAL A 327 -1.47 21.59 -5.33
N MET A 328 -1.72 22.31 -4.23
CA MET A 328 -2.78 21.93 -3.28
C MET A 328 -4.14 22.08 -3.98
N PRO A 329 -4.99 21.04 -3.97
CA PRO A 329 -6.35 21.14 -4.52
C PRO A 329 -7.24 22.04 -3.64
N SER A 330 -8.27 22.61 -4.23
CA SER A 330 -9.29 23.38 -3.48
C SER A 330 -10.15 22.48 -2.59
N GLU A 331 -10.45 21.27 -3.07
CA GLU A 331 -11.11 20.19 -2.33
C GLU A 331 -10.36 18.89 -2.61
N THR A 332 -10.28 18.00 -1.62
CA THR A 332 -9.57 16.73 -1.79
C THR A 332 -10.45 15.52 -1.49
N MET A 333 -9.98 14.36 -1.88
CA MET A 333 -10.50 13.10 -1.35
C MET A 333 -10.01 12.96 0.08
N ALA A 334 -10.96 12.85 1.02
CA ALA A 334 -10.69 12.52 2.40
C ALA A 334 -11.15 11.10 2.70
N PHE A 335 -10.32 10.37 3.43
CA PHE A 335 -10.56 9.00 3.84
C PHE A 335 -10.48 8.92 5.35
N LEU A 336 -11.56 8.47 6.00
CA LEU A 336 -11.59 8.20 7.43
C LEU A 336 -11.48 6.69 7.65
N ASN A 337 -10.53 6.30 8.48
CA ASN A 337 -10.47 5.00 9.10
C ASN A 337 -10.83 5.16 10.57
N TYR A 338 -11.93 4.53 11.01
CA TYR A 338 -12.46 4.66 12.34
C TYR A 338 -12.75 3.28 12.94
N TYR A 339 -12.22 3.03 14.10
CA TYR A 339 -12.51 1.83 14.86
C TYR A 339 -13.18 2.19 16.18
N ARG A 340 -14.32 1.58 16.43
CA ARG A 340 -14.99 1.63 17.73
C ARG A 340 -14.13 0.99 18.78
N THR A 341 -14.30 1.45 20.02
CA THR A 341 -13.59 0.93 21.18
C THR A 341 -13.71 -0.60 21.28
N GLY A 342 -12.57 -1.29 21.37
CA GLY A 342 -12.48 -2.73 21.54
C GLY A 342 -12.84 -3.59 20.33
N VAL A 343 -13.09 -3.00 19.13
CA VAL A 343 -13.48 -3.79 17.94
C VAL A 343 -12.25 -4.39 17.24
N VAL A 344 -11.30 -3.58 16.82
CA VAL A 344 -10.07 -4.04 16.14
C VAL A 344 -8.88 -3.94 17.10
N TYR A 345 -8.70 -2.80 17.72
CA TYR A 345 -7.65 -2.59 18.72
C TYR A 345 -8.16 -2.88 20.12
N PRO A 346 -7.28 -3.31 21.04
CA PRO A 346 -7.62 -3.45 22.46
C PRO A 346 -7.67 -2.07 23.17
N ASN A 347 -8.16 -1.05 22.47
CA ASN A 347 -8.25 0.32 22.97
C ASN A 347 -9.42 0.51 23.90
N THR A 348 -9.27 1.42 24.86
CA THR A 348 -10.32 1.83 25.82
C THR A 348 -11.00 3.13 25.43
N LYS A 349 -10.47 3.82 24.39
CA LYS A 349 -11.02 5.04 23.79
C LYS A 349 -11.12 4.86 22.28
N PRO A 350 -12.07 5.52 21.61
CA PRO A 350 -12.18 5.45 20.17
C PRO A 350 -11.00 6.16 19.48
N VAL A 351 -10.56 5.61 18.36
CA VAL A 351 -9.46 6.15 17.57
C VAL A 351 -9.88 6.33 16.12
N ALA A 352 -9.34 7.35 15.49
CA ALA A 352 -9.60 7.64 14.10
C ALA A 352 -8.33 8.10 13.37
N ALA A 353 -8.27 7.79 12.07
CA ALA A 353 -7.28 8.34 11.16
C ALA A 353 -8.00 9.03 10.00
N LEU A 354 -7.75 10.32 9.82
CA LEU A 354 -8.25 11.12 8.71
C LEU A 354 -7.09 11.34 7.73
N LEU A 355 -7.16 10.76 6.54
CA LEU A 355 -6.21 10.97 5.47
C LEU A 355 -6.79 11.94 4.44
N LEU A 356 -6.12 13.05 4.22
CA LEU A 356 -6.39 14.02 3.16
C LEU A 356 -5.39 13.82 2.04
N THR A 357 -5.86 13.52 0.83
CA THR A 357 -4.97 13.37 -0.33
C THR A 357 -4.33 14.73 -0.66
N ALA A 358 -3.00 14.74 -0.78
CA ALA A 358 -2.23 15.95 -0.99
C ALA A 358 -1.17 15.74 -2.09
N PRO A 359 -0.65 16.80 -2.70
CA PRO A 359 0.47 16.69 -3.64
C PRO A 359 1.77 16.31 -2.92
N PRO A 360 2.72 15.67 -3.62
CA PRO A 360 4.05 15.35 -3.08
C PRO A 360 4.91 16.62 -3.02
N SER A 361 4.66 17.45 -2.02
CA SER A 361 5.29 18.77 -1.86
C SER A 361 6.57 18.76 -1.01
N GLY A 362 6.77 17.72 -0.19
CA GLY A 362 7.80 17.70 0.86
C GLY A 362 7.58 18.73 1.98
N LEU A 363 6.42 19.41 1.99
CA LEU A 363 6.11 20.45 2.97
C LEU A 363 5.50 19.84 4.22
N SER A 364 5.79 20.47 5.35
CA SER A 364 5.15 20.17 6.62
C SER A 364 3.70 20.65 6.63
N ALA A 365 2.85 19.93 7.36
CA ALA A 365 1.46 20.28 7.60
C ALA A 365 1.09 20.05 9.07
N THR A 366 0.17 20.86 9.58
CA THR A 366 -0.35 20.76 10.94
C THR A 366 -1.86 20.57 10.93
N ILE A 367 -2.44 20.24 12.10
CA ILE A 367 -3.89 20.11 12.24
C ILE A 367 -4.62 21.45 12.06
N ASP A 368 -3.90 22.57 12.29
CA ASP A 368 -4.44 23.94 12.22
C ASP A 368 -4.29 24.58 10.84
N ASP A 369 -3.67 23.90 9.89
CA ASP A 369 -3.53 24.43 8.53
C ASP A 369 -4.90 24.69 7.89
N PRO A 370 -5.07 25.83 7.20
CA PRO A 370 -6.36 26.20 6.60
C PRO A 370 -7.00 25.12 5.73
N PHE A 371 -6.17 24.38 4.97
CA PHE A 371 -6.61 23.26 4.15
C PHE A 371 -7.15 22.12 5.02
N VAL A 372 -6.42 21.72 6.08
CA VAL A 372 -6.83 20.65 7.00
C VAL A 372 -8.12 21.03 7.72
N VAL A 373 -8.21 22.26 8.21
CA VAL A 373 -9.40 22.77 8.91
C VAL A 373 -10.61 22.79 7.97
N ALA A 374 -10.46 23.26 6.73
CA ALA A 374 -11.54 23.31 5.75
C ALA A 374 -12.06 21.91 5.41
N GLU A 375 -11.16 20.98 5.10
CA GLU A 375 -11.52 19.60 4.73
C GLU A 375 -12.09 18.83 5.92
N SER A 376 -11.56 19.01 7.13
CA SER A 376 -12.12 18.43 8.35
C SER A 376 -13.56 18.92 8.60
N LYS A 377 -13.85 20.21 8.43
CA LYS A 377 -15.21 20.76 8.54
C LYS A 377 -16.14 20.17 7.48
N ARG A 378 -15.70 20.14 6.21
CA ARG A 378 -16.48 19.59 5.10
C ARG A 378 -16.83 18.12 5.34
N PHE A 379 -15.85 17.33 5.75
CA PHE A 379 -16.05 15.92 6.02
C PHE A 379 -16.95 15.67 7.23
N SER A 380 -16.73 16.39 8.33
CA SER A 380 -17.53 16.24 9.55
C SER A 380 -19.01 16.62 9.32
N HIS A 381 -19.27 17.61 8.48
CA HIS A 381 -20.63 17.97 8.08
C HIS A 381 -21.33 16.81 7.33
N LEU A 382 -20.63 16.15 6.41
CA LEU A 382 -21.15 14.97 5.68
C LEU A 382 -21.43 13.78 6.60
N LEU A 383 -20.63 13.61 7.66
CA LEU A 383 -20.84 12.59 8.68
C LEU A 383 -21.93 12.96 9.71
N GLY A 384 -22.54 14.15 9.62
CA GLY A 384 -23.52 14.63 10.59
C GLY A 384 -22.93 14.96 11.96
N LEU A 385 -21.62 15.22 12.06
CA LEU A 385 -20.97 15.56 13.32
C LEU A 385 -21.27 17.00 13.72
N LYS A 386 -21.41 17.25 15.02
CA LYS A 386 -21.71 18.59 15.58
C LYS A 386 -20.53 19.54 15.52
N ARG A 387 -19.30 19.01 15.44
CA ARG A 387 -18.03 19.74 15.36
C ARG A 387 -17.04 19.01 14.46
N PRO A 388 -16.01 19.68 13.94
CA PRO A 388 -14.97 19.05 13.16
C PRO A 388 -14.33 17.87 13.90
N ILE A 389 -14.09 16.74 13.17
CA ILE A 389 -13.48 15.55 13.78
C ILE A 389 -12.10 15.85 14.37
N THR A 390 -11.37 16.80 13.81
CA THR A 390 -10.07 17.24 14.33
C THR A 390 -10.20 17.93 15.70
N GLU A 391 -11.33 18.58 16.00
CA GLU A 391 -11.63 19.17 17.30
C GLU A 391 -12.09 18.12 18.34
N MET A 392 -12.45 16.91 17.89
CA MET A 392 -12.76 15.78 18.77
C MET A 392 -11.51 15.01 19.21
N MET A 393 -10.37 15.27 18.58
CA MET A 393 -9.10 14.61 18.88
C MET A 393 -8.42 15.21 20.11
N THR A 394 -8.45 14.53 21.24
CA THR A 394 -7.79 14.94 22.49
C THR A 394 -6.27 14.85 22.40
N HIS A 395 -5.78 13.84 21.68
CA HIS A 395 -4.38 13.63 21.35
C HIS A 395 -4.29 13.29 19.88
N HIS A 396 -3.35 13.89 19.18
CA HIS A 396 -3.19 13.63 17.75
C HIS A 396 -1.73 13.61 17.30
N LYS A 397 -1.49 13.01 16.14
CA LYS A 397 -0.23 13.06 15.41
C LYS A 397 -0.53 13.27 13.93
N VAL A 398 0.14 14.23 13.32
CA VAL A 398 0.08 14.46 11.87
C VAL A 398 1.29 13.82 11.21
N LEU A 399 1.05 13.04 10.15
CA LEU A 399 2.06 12.53 9.25
C LEU A 399 1.80 13.17 7.88
N ASP A 400 2.73 13.97 7.44
CA ASP A 400 2.62 14.90 6.33
C ASP A 400 3.57 14.54 5.17
N PRO A 401 3.56 15.25 4.04
CA PRO A 401 4.50 15.00 2.96
C PRO A 401 5.98 15.04 3.38
N GLN A 402 6.36 15.90 4.32
CA GLN A 402 7.74 15.95 4.84
C GLN A 402 8.10 14.68 5.60
N TYR A 403 7.19 14.18 6.45
CA TYR A 403 7.38 12.91 7.15
C TYR A 403 7.55 11.75 6.17
N PHE A 404 6.69 11.68 5.14
CA PHE A 404 6.78 10.60 4.13
C PHE A 404 8.04 10.69 3.26
N GLU A 405 8.58 11.89 3.04
CA GLU A 405 9.87 12.09 2.35
C GLU A 405 11.02 11.42 3.11
N GLY A 406 10.94 11.33 4.43
CA GLY A 406 11.90 10.60 5.27
C GLY A 406 12.04 9.10 4.92
N PHE A 407 11.06 8.51 4.22
CA PHE A 407 11.15 7.15 3.66
C PHE A 407 11.73 7.14 2.23
N GLY A 408 12.18 8.26 1.72
CA GLY A 408 13.00 8.42 0.54
C GLY A 408 12.31 8.65 -0.77
N ALA A 409 11.00 8.72 -0.80
CA ALA A 409 10.31 9.18 -1.97
C ALA A 409 10.27 10.71 -2.00
N MET A 410 10.79 11.30 -3.07
CA MET A 410 10.86 12.75 -3.24
C MET A 410 9.49 13.40 -3.01
N GLY A 411 9.48 14.49 -2.23
CA GLY A 411 8.27 15.23 -1.90
C GLY A 411 7.27 14.46 -1.04
N GLY A 412 7.66 13.30 -0.50
CA GLY A 412 6.79 12.44 0.29
C GLY A 412 5.77 11.64 -0.52
N ALA A 413 6.05 11.36 -1.79
CA ALA A 413 5.20 10.51 -2.63
C ALA A 413 4.97 9.14 -2.00
N LEU A 414 3.71 8.77 -1.70
CA LEU A 414 3.39 7.54 -0.95
C LEU A 414 3.80 6.26 -1.70
N TYR A 415 3.67 6.28 -3.03
CA TYR A 415 3.97 5.15 -3.92
C TYR A 415 5.20 5.39 -4.81
N GLY A 416 5.98 6.46 -4.54
CA GLY A 416 7.19 6.79 -5.28
C GLY A 416 6.90 7.30 -6.69
N GLU A 417 7.78 6.94 -7.64
CA GLU A 417 7.66 7.30 -9.06
C GLU A 417 6.71 6.32 -9.77
N PRO A 418 5.53 6.75 -10.24
CA PRO A 418 4.58 5.87 -10.91
C PRO A 418 5.12 5.44 -12.28
N ALA A 419 5.06 4.15 -12.55
CA ALA A 419 5.34 3.64 -13.89
C ALA A 419 4.18 3.97 -14.83
N PRO A 420 4.45 4.51 -16.04
CA PRO A 420 3.41 4.66 -17.05
C PRO A 420 2.87 3.28 -17.44
N TRP A 421 1.59 3.23 -17.86
CA TRP A 421 0.91 1.97 -18.15
C TRP A 421 1.67 1.06 -19.15
N TRP A 422 2.39 1.64 -20.13
CA TRP A 422 3.19 0.88 -21.11
C TRP A 422 4.52 0.32 -20.57
N ARG A 423 4.89 0.66 -19.33
CA ARG A 423 6.07 0.12 -18.63
C ARG A 423 5.70 -0.76 -17.45
N SER A 424 4.46 -1.25 -17.40
CA SER A 424 4.00 -2.18 -16.38
C SER A 424 4.47 -3.62 -16.69
N GLY A 425 4.41 -4.49 -15.71
CA GLY A 425 4.81 -5.89 -15.85
C GLY A 425 6.32 -6.04 -16.08
N PRO A 426 6.76 -6.83 -17.10
CA PRO A 426 8.18 -7.12 -17.33
C PRO A 426 8.99 -5.89 -17.73
N PHE A 427 8.34 -4.84 -18.21
CA PHE A 427 8.98 -3.58 -18.63
C PHE A 427 9.11 -2.58 -17.49
N HIS A 428 8.65 -2.93 -16.30
CA HIS A 428 8.80 -2.08 -15.11
C HIS A 428 10.28 -1.88 -14.76
N THR A 429 10.68 -0.69 -14.44
CA THR A 429 12.04 -0.34 -14.03
C THR A 429 12.01 0.43 -12.72
N PRO A 430 12.95 0.16 -11.81
CA PRO A 430 14.08 -0.77 -11.94
C PRO A 430 13.64 -2.24 -11.93
N PRO A 431 14.39 -3.15 -12.57
CA PRO A 431 14.15 -4.59 -12.50
C PRO A 431 14.51 -5.16 -11.13
N TYR A 432 13.99 -6.35 -10.79
CA TYR A 432 14.35 -7.07 -9.55
C TYR A 432 15.87 -7.30 -9.42
N ASN A 433 16.52 -7.63 -10.55
CA ASN A 433 17.94 -7.85 -10.65
C ASN A 433 18.43 -7.39 -12.03
N SER A 434 19.73 -7.13 -12.18
CA SER A 434 20.33 -6.69 -13.44
C SER A 434 21.63 -7.43 -13.71
N PRO A 435 21.92 -7.80 -14.97
CA PRO A 435 23.22 -8.36 -15.36
C PRO A 435 24.42 -7.48 -14.98
N ARG A 436 24.22 -6.16 -14.88
CA ARG A 436 25.26 -5.21 -14.46
C ARG A 436 25.53 -5.21 -12.95
N THR A 437 24.57 -5.69 -12.16
CA THR A 437 24.64 -5.77 -10.70
C THR A 437 24.08 -7.13 -10.24
N PRO A 438 24.68 -8.26 -10.63
CA PRO A 438 24.11 -9.59 -10.37
C PRO A 438 24.03 -9.94 -8.87
N TRP A 439 24.79 -9.25 -8.06
CA TRP A 439 24.82 -9.37 -6.59
C TRP A 439 23.70 -8.59 -5.90
N LEU A 440 22.97 -7.72 -6.62
CA LEU A 440 21.94 -6.83 -6.06
C LEU A 440 20.55 -7.24 -6.54
N TRP A 441 19.68 -7.50 -5.59
CA TRP A 441 18.27 -7.78 -5.78
C TRP A 441 17.41 -6.64 -5.20
N ARG A 442 16.20 -6.48 -5.70
CA ARG A 442 15.29 -5.42 -5.28
C ARG A 442 13.92 -6.01 -4.97
N VAL A 443 13.28 -5.48 -3.92
CA VAL A 443 11.90 -5.76 -3.52
C VAL A 443 11.22 -4.45 -3.10
N GLY A 444 9.94 -4.48 -2.80
CA GLY A 444 9.20 -3.30 -2.32
C GLY A 444 8.53 -2.53 -3.44
N SER A 445 8.07 -1.31 -3.13
CA SER A 445 7.23 -0.50 -4.02
C SER A 445 7.92 0.04 -5.27
N SER A 446 9.26 0.00 -5.32
CA SER A 446 10.05 0.50 -6.46
C SER A 446 10.21 -0.50 -7.60
N VAL A 447 9.73 -1.73 -7.46
CA VAL A 447 9.74 -2.76 -8.48
C VAL A 447 8.32 -3.22 -8.82
N HIS A 448 8.15 -3.98 -9.92
CA HIS A 448 6.86 -4.59 -10.24
C HIS A 448 6.38 -5.50 -9.07
N PRO A 449 5.08 -5.54 -8.72
CA PRO A 449 3.95 -4.81 -9.31
C PRO A 449 3.81 -3.36 -8.83
N GLY A 450 4.48 -2.94 -7.76
CA GLY A 450 4.43 -1.58 -7.24
C GLY A 450 4.10 -1.49 -5.75
N GLY A 451 3.38 -0.44 -5.32
CA GLY A 451 3.05 -0.15 -3.93
C GLY A 451 1.76 -0.82 -3.43
N GLY A 452 1.53 -0.75 -2.12
CA GLY A 452 0.45 -1.42 -1.40
C GLY A 452 0.83 -2.82 -0.92
N ILE A 453 0.17 -3.32 0.13
CA ILE A 453 0.50 -4.62 0.75
C ILE A 453 0.56 -5.76 -0.29
N PRO A 454 -0.50 -5.99 -1.10
CA PRO A 454 -0.50 -7.13 -2.02
C PRO A 454 0.55 -7.00 -3.12
N ALA A 455 0.77 -5.79 -3.64
CA ALA A 455 1.77 -5.58 -4.68
C ALA A 455 3.21 -5.76 -4.15
N VAL A 456 3.50 -5.22 -2.97
CA VAL A 456 4.82 -5.38 -2.32
C VAL A 456 5.10 -6.86 -2.04
N LEU A 457 4.17 -7.58 -1.44
CA LEU A 457 4.35 -9.01 -1.13
C LEU A 457 4.43 -9.86 -2.41
N GLY A 458 3.60 -9.56 -3.41
CA GLY A 458 3.67 -10.20 -4.71
C GLY A 458 5.02 -10.01 -5.39
N GLY A 459 5.56 -8.79 -5.37
CA GLY A 459 6.90 -8.48 -5.89
C GLY A 459 8.01 -9.25 -5.16
N VAL A 460 7.88 -9.44 -3.84
CA VAL A 460 8.79 -10.30 -3.05
C VAL A 460 8.75 -11.74 -3.56
N MET A 461 7.54 -12.29 -3.75
CA MET A 461 7.36 -13.66 -4.24
C MET A 461 8.08 -13.88 -5.58
N ILE A 462 7.93 -12.94 -6.51
CA ILE A 462 8.59 -13.01 -7.82
C ILE A 462 10.11 -12.88 -7.68
N SER A 463 10.57 -11.85 -6.95
CA SER A 463 12.00 -11.56 -6.80
C SER A 463 12.73 -12.69 -6.10
N MET A 464 12.18 -13.20 -4.99
CA MET A 464 12.84 -14.25 -4.20
C MET A 464 12.82 -15.61 -4.92
N ARG A 465 11.75 -15.96 -5.61
CA ARG A 465 11.73 -17.17 -6.46
C ARG A 465 12.83 -17.13 -7.51
N ARG A 466 13.01 -15.99 -8.20
CA ARG A 466 14.11 -15.80 -9.16
C ARG A 466 15.47 -15.85 -8.50
N MET A 467 15.61 -15.30 -7.31
CA MET A 467 16.88 -15.31 -6.58
C MET A 467 17.24 -16.74 -6.15
N LEU A 468 16.34 -17.44 -5.47
CA LEU A 468 16.54 -18.81 -5.00
C LEU A 468 16.89 -19.76 -6.15
N SER A 469 16.19 -19.68 -7.29
CA SER A 469 16.49 -20.49 -8.48
C SER A 469 17.87 -20.23 -9.10
N ARG A 470 18.61 -19.21 -8.67
CA ARG A 470 20.00 -18.94 -9.08
C ARG A 470 21.01 -19.31 -8.01
N LEU A 471 20.56 -19.49 -6.77
CA LEU A 471 21.41 -19.87 -5.64
C LEU A 471 21.53 -21.40 -5.50
N ASP A 472 20.51 -22.13 -6.01
CA ASP A 472 20.52 -23.58 -6.17
C ASP A 472 21.51 -24.00 -7.28
#